data_47363a7bce1e855a1cb17847cac5d1d3
#
_entry.id   47363a7bce1e855a1cb17847cac5d1d3
#
_cell.length_a   1.000
_cell.length_b   1.000
_cell.length_c   1.000
_cell.angle_alpha   90.00
_cell.angle_beta   90.00
_cell.angle_gamma   90.00
#
_symmetry.space_group_name_H-M   'P 1'
#
loop_
_entity.id
_entity.type
_entity.pdbx_description
1 polymer ?
#
loop_
_entity_poly.entity_id
_entity_poly.type
_entity_poly.pdbx_seq_one_letter_code
_entity_poly.pdbx_strand_id
1 'polypeptide(L)'
;MKRALLIWASMVCMAVHLAPAQDAAVNKIIEIGQTDNQVMDHLDILTNRIGGRVIGSNAYDNAVEWVASKFKEWGLEVELQEAGTLPVGFNRGPWFGKLLGENGMELHFVTPSYTAGTKGVQRGHVLQEPLTQSEFDRMKGQLKGAWVLINGKNVGWPVDRSAKGDSIRAATIAENNETAKKNRQIMEDNWRNNTNTPLLPLKEDVPALFYKQMCEAGVLGFIQSASVPLRALYDKAVMHDPTFSFDNLPEVCDIKLDEHQYATIKQMVKERRTFFLEFDIRNHFRMGPVKYYNVIGKIKGSKYPDEYVMASGHLDAFDVATGGVDCGSGVTPVMEAARMIMKSGAKPKRTMLFCAFAGEEFGLLGSTAWVKANKDKLDKISNLFNRDGGPTPPVGLNVPKAMYQDFVKICAPVKKIHPDYPFEVKEAGPFTKPAQPAGTDASVFAVEAVPAIAFNEKDIKGYNFNYGEIWHTERDTYSKSIPEYQEHAATVMAIVTLGVANLEHLLSREGLYK
;
A
#
# COMPACT_ATOMS: atom_id res chain seq x y z
N MET A 1 -25.53 59.13 19.77
CA MET A 1 -24.47 58.49 20.57
C MET A 1 -24.95 57.17 21.23
N LYS A 2 -26.18 57.01 21.75
CA LYS A 2 -26.62 55.78 22.43
C LYS A 2 -26.82 54.54 21.50
N ARG A 3 -27.08 54.69 20.19
CA ARG A 3 -27.25 53.56 19.25
C ARG A 3 -25.94 52.97 18.75
N ALA A 4 -24.85 53.73 18.67
CA ALA A 4 -23.54 53.25 18.27
C ALA A 4 -22.85 52.41 19.36
N LEU A 5 -23.07 52.69 20.63
CA LEU A 5 -22.54 51.91 21.76
C LEU A 5 -23.19 50.51 21.88
N LEU A 6 -24.50 50.38 21.51
CA LEU A 6 -25.18 49.07 21.53
C LEU A 6 -24.71 48.13 20.43
N ILE A 7 -24.34 48.65 19.25
CA ILE A 7 -23.80 47.82 18.14
C ILE A 7 -22.37 47.36 18.46
N TRP A 8 -21.58 48.19 19.12
CA TRP A 8 -20.21 47.78 19.55
C TRP A 8 -20.24 46.74 20.68
N ALA A 9 -21.17 46.84 21.62
CA ALA A 9 -21.34 45.88 22.70
C ALA A 9 -21.80 44.50 22.17
N SER A 10 -22.68 44.47 21.13
CA SER A 10 -23.11 43.21 20.53
C SER A 10 -22.02 42.53 19.66
N MET A 11 -21.15 43.29 18.96
CA MET A 11 -20.00 42.72 18.24
C MET A 11 -18.90 42.17 19.16
N VAL A 12 -18.63 42.85 20.27
CA VAL A 12 -17.65 42.38 21.27
C VAL A 12 -18.16 41.13 21.99
N CYS A 13 -19.48 41.06 22.28
CA CYS A 13 -20.07 39.85 22.87
C CYS A 13 -20.06 38.62 21.92
N MET A 14 -20.20 38.79 20.58
CA MET A 14 -20.10 37.66 19.63
C MET A 14 -18.68 37.12 19.48
N ALA A 15 -17.64 37.97 19.51
CA ALA A 15 -16.25 37.53 19.43
C ALA A 15 -15.79 36.78 20.69
N VAL A 16 -16.32 37.12 21.86
CA VAL A 16 -15.95 36.46 23.13
C VAL A 16 -16.63 35.09 23.32
N HIS A 17 -17.69 34.77 22.57
CA HIS A 17 -18.38 33.48 22.71
C HIS A 17 -17.87 32.39 21.78
N LEU A 18 -17.11 32.70 20.74
CA LEU A 18 -16.58 31.71 19.80
C LEU A 18 -15.27 31.04 20.28
N ALA A 19 -14.40 31.77 20.96
CA ALA A 19 -13.14 31.23 21.49
C ALA A 19 -13.37 30.16 22.60
N PRO A 20 -14.27 30.37 23.59
CA PRO A 20 -14.57 29.35 24.61
C PRO A 20 -15.19 28.06 24.05
N ALA A 21 -15.97 28.15 22.98
CA ALA A 21 -16.60 26.97 22.37
C ALA A 21 -15.61 26.09 21.62
N GLN A 22 -14.62 26.68 20.97
CA GLN A 22 -13.55 25.93 20.29
C GLN A 22 -12.64 25.23 21.30
N ASP A 23 -12.24 25.91 22.37
CA ASP A 23 -11.43 25.32 23.44
C ASP A 23 -12.18 24.17 24.14
N ALA A 24 -13.50 24.29 24.33
CA ALA A 24 -14.32 23.23 24.87
C ALA A 24 -14.36 21.98 23.96
N ALA A 25 -14.49 22.16 22.63
CA ALA A 25 -14.47 21.05 21.69
C ALA A 25 -13.10 20.34 21.66
N VAL A 26 -12.00 21.10 21.67
CA VAL A 26 -10.64 20.53 21.71
C VAL A 26 -10.41 19.76 23.01
N ASN A 27 -10.82 20.32 24.18
CA ASN A 27 -10.70 19.61 25.46
C ASN A 27 -11.56 18.33 25.46
N LYS A 28 -12.74 18.34 24.81
CA LYS A 28 -13.57 17.14 24.67
C LYS A 28 -12.95 16.11 23.75
N ILE A 29 -12.26 16.52 22.67
CA ILE A 29 -11.49 15.61 21.82
C ILE A 29 -10.37 14.93 22.62
N ILE A 30 -9.65 15.69 23.45
CA ILE A 30 -8.60 15.14 24.33
C ILE A 30 -9.20 14.13 25.31
N GLU A 31 -10.31 14.46 25.96
CA GLU A 31 -11.03 13.54 26.87
C GLU A 31 -11.42 12.24 26.16
N ILE A 32 -12.05 12.33 24.97
CA ILE A 32 -12.43 11.16 24.17
C ILE A 32 -11.20 10.35 23.79
N GLY A 33 -10.13 11.02 23.35
CA GLY A 33 -8.86 10.37 23.00
C GLY A 33 -8.24 9.57 24.14
N GLN A 34 -8.44 10.02 25.39
CA GLN A 34 -7.91 9.37 26.59
C GLN A 34 -8.83 8.31 27.20
N THR A 35 -10.16 8.40 26.98
CA THR A 35 -11.14 7.58 27.71
C THR A 35 -12.04 6.73 26.83
N ASP A 36 -12.14 7.02 25.53
CA ASP A 36 -13.06 6.38 24.60
C ASP A 36 -12.47 6.36 23.17
N ASN A 37 -11.17 6.09 23.05
CA ASN A 37 -10.51 5.97 21.76
C ASN A 37 -10.82 4.60 21.15
N GLN A 38 -11.27 4.57 19.90
CA GLN A 38 -11.70 3.36 19.20
C GLN A 38 -10.80 3.03 17.98
N VAL A 39 -9.66 3.69 17.86
CA VAL A 39 -8.77 3.50 16.69
C VAL A 39 -8.35 2.04 16.51
N MET A 40 -8.06 1.34 17.62
CA MET A 40 -7.68 -0.07 17.57
C MET A 40 -8.86 -0.99 17.29
N ASP A 41 -10.07 -0.64 17.72
CA ASP A 41 -11.30 -1.36 17.34
C ASP A 41 -11.56 -1.24 15.83
N HIS A 42 -11.35 -0.05 15.27
CA HIS A 42 -11.43 0.14 13.81
C HIS A 42 -10.38 -0.67 13.07
N LEU A 43 -9.16 -0.73 13.60
CA LEU A 43 -8.09 -1.53 13.03
C LEU A 43 -8.40 -3.04 13.12
N ASP A 44 -8.95 -3.52 14.23
CA ASP A 44 -9.40 -4.92 14.38
C ASP A 44 -10.40 -5.31 13.29
N ILE A 45 -11.39 -4.45 13.03
CA ILE A 45 -12.37 -4.71 11.97
C ILE A 45 -11.71 -4.81 10.60
N LEU A 46 -10.87 -3.83 10.24
CA LEU A 46 -10.24 -3.80 8.92
C LEU A 46 -9.28 -4.97 8.71
N THR A 47 -8.54 -5.37 9.75
CA THR A 47 -7.47 -6.36 9.63
C THR A 47 -7.91 -7.78 9.95
N ASN A 48 -8.55 -7.99 11.11
CA ASN A 48 -8.86 -9.34 11.60
C ASN A 48 -10.21 -9.86 11.13
N ARG A 49 -11.13 -8.98 10.70
CA ARG A 49 -12.47 -9.40 10.23
C ARG A 49 -12.64 -9.23 8.72
N ILE A 50 -12.04 -8.21 8.11
CA ILE A 50 -12.06 -7.99 6.67
C ILE A 50 -10.80 -8.58 6.03
N GLY A 51 -9.63 -8.23 6.52
CA GLY A 51 -8.35 -8.78 6.08
C GLY A 51 -7.68 -7.98 4.98
N GLY A 52 -6.81 -8.64 4.21
CA GLY A 52 -6.16 -8.07 3.04
C GLY A 52 -7.20 -7.65 2.00
N ARG A 53 -7.09 -6.42 1.50
CA ARG A 53 -8.17 -5.74 0.79
C ARG A 53 -7.68 -5.01 -0.46
N VAL A 54 -7.11 -5.79 -1.39
CA VAL A 54 -6.75 -5.24 -2.71
C VAL A 54 -7.99 -4.76 -3.46
N ILE A 55 -7.87 -3.69 -4.23
CA ILE A 55 -9.00 -3.22 -5.06
C ILE A 55 -9.54 -4.35 -5.94
N GLY A 56 -10.85 -4.37 -6.14
CA GLY A 56 -11.54 -5.43 -6.91
C GLY A 56 -11.77 -6.73 -6.12
N SER A 57 -11.37 -6.82 -4.84
CA SER A 57 -11.69 -7.94 -3.96
C SER A 57 -13.02 -7.71 -3.22
N ASN A 58 -13.63 -8.81 -2.74
CA ASN A 58 -14.78 -8.72 -1.84
C ASN A 58 -14.39 -8.06 -0.50
N ALA A 59 -13.16 -8.27 -0.04
CA ALA A 59 -12.64 -7.64 1.16
C ALA A 59 -12.59 -6.11 1.03
N TYR A 60 -12.15 -5.62 -0.14
CA TYR A 60 -12.16 -4.18 -0.41
C TYR A 60 -13.59 -3.62 -0.43
N ASP A 61 -14.52 -4.28 -1.13
CA ASP A 61 -15.93 -3.86 -1.16
C ASP A 61 -16.51 -3.79 0.26
N ASN A 62 -16.28 -4.81 1.09
CA ASN A 62 -16.69 -4.84 2.50
C ASN A 62 -16.07 -3.68 3.31
N ALA A 63 -14.81 -3.35 3.07
CA ALA A 63 -14.14 -2.24 3.74
C ALA A 63 -14.78 -0.88 3.35
N VAL A 64 -15.07 -0.68 2.07
CA VAL A 64 -15.79 0.51 1.56
C VAL A 64 -17.15 0.66 2.23
N GLU A 65 -17.96 -0.41 2.25
CA GLU A 65 -19.28 -0.39 2.88
C GLU A 65 -19.20 -0.13 4.38
N TRP A 66 -18.25 -0.77 5.06
CA TRP A 66 -18.07 -0.61 6.50
C TRP A 66 -17.65 0.81 6.87
N VAL A 67 -16.61 1.37 6.21
CA VAL A 67 -16.16 2.75 6.46
C VAL A 67 -17.29 3.76 6.19
N ALA A 68 -18.01 3.59 5.07
CA ALA A 68 -19.15 4.43 4.73
C ALA A 68 -20.26 4.35 5.79
N SER A 69 -20.55 3.14 6.32
CA SER A 69 -21.54 2.95 7.37
C SER A 69 -21.11 3.64 8.68
N LYS A 70 -19.84 3.59 9.05
CA LYS A 70 -19.29 4.24 10.24
C LYS A 70 -19.34 5.76 10.14
N PHE A 71 -18.96 6.33 9.02
CA PHE A 71 -19.09 7.77 8.81
C PHE A 71 -20.55 8.24 8.91
N LYS A 72 -21.49 7.48 8.33
CA LYS A 72 -22.93 7.77 8.47
C LYS A 72 -23.40 7.66 9.92
N GLU A 73 -23.00 6.61 10.64
CA GLU A 73 -23.32 6.39 12.06
C GLU A 73 -22.85 7.56 12.93
N TRP A 74 -21.70 8.14 12.64
CA TRP A 74 -21.15 9.29 13.35
C TRP A 74 -21.76 10.64 12.90
N GLY A 75 -22.62 10.63 11.88
CA GLY A 75 -23.35 11.83 11.42
C GLY A 75 -22.62 12.63 10.34
N LEU A 76 -21.62 12.06 9.65
CA LEU A 76 -21.01 12.70 8.48
C LEU A 76 -21.91 12.51 7.24
N GLU A 77 -21.86 13.48 6.33
CA GLU A 77 -22.29 13.26 4.94
C GLU A 77 -21.28 12.32 4.28
N VAL A 78 -21.76 11.30 3.54
CA VAL A 78 -20.88 10.29 2.92
C VAL A 78 -21.06 10.28 1.41
N GLU A 79 -19.92 10.36 0.71
CA GLU A 79 -19.81 10.18 -0.73
C GLU A 79 -19.00 8.91 -1.02
N LEU A 80 -19.54 8.05 -1.89
CA LEU A 80 -18.80 6.98 -2.55
C LEU A 80 -18.43 7.46 -3.95
N GLN A 81 -17.20 7.94 -4.11
CA GLN A 81 -16.70 8.41 -5.39
C GLN A 81 -16.13 7.23 -6.18
N GLU A 82 -16.69 6.92 -7.34
CA GLU A 82 -16.08 5.95 -8.26
C GLU A 82 -14.68 6.42 -8.65
N ALA A 83 -13.66 5.64 -8.28
CA ALA A 83 -12.26 5.94 -8.57
C ALA A 83 -11.77 5.23 -9.84
N GLY A 84 -12.45 4.17 -10.25
CA GLY A 84 -12.15 3.47 -11.49
C GLY A 84 -12.81 2.11 -11.59
N THR A 85 -12.39 1.36 -12.61
CA THR A 85 -12.95 0.04 -12.93
C THR A 85 -11.82 -0.90 -13.36
N LEU A 86 -11.83 -2.13 -12.83
CA LEU A 86 -10.94 -3.21 -13.24
C LEU A 86 -11.67 -4.16 -14.21
N PRO A 87 -10.96 -4.77 -15.17
CA PRO A 87 -11.56 -5.73 -16.09
C PRO A 87 -12.06 -7.00 -15.38
N VAL A 88 -11.41 -7.36 -14.27
CA VAL A 88 -11.76 -8.47 -13.38
C VAL A 88 -11.47 -8.10 -11.94
N GLY A 89 -12.13 -8.75 -10.98
CA GLY A 89 -11.74 -8.70 -9.58
C GLY A 89 -10.96 -9.94 -9.17
N PHE A 90 -10.46 -9.94 -7.92
CA PHE A 90 -9.61 -10.99 -7.38
C PHE A 90 -9.91 -11.22 -5.89
N ASN A 91 -9.95 -12.48 -5.48
CA ASN A 91 -10.02 -12.88 -4.09
C ASN A 91 -8.94 -13.92 -3.81
N ARG A 92 -8.10 -13.65 -2.83
CA ARG A 92 -7.18 -14.64 -2.31
C ARG A 92 -7.94 -15.64 -1.43
N GLY A 93 -7.76 -16.92 -1.69
CA GLY A 93 -8.16 -18.01 -0.80
C GLY A 93 -6.96 -18.53 -0.01
N PRO A 94 -7.15 -19.57 0.81
CA PRO A 94 -6.07 -20.22 1.51
C PRO A 94 -5.09 -20.89 0.54
N TRP A 95 -3.82 -20.97 0.96
CA TRP A 95 -2.77 -21.63 0.20
C TRP A 95 -1.88 -22.46 1.11
N PHE A 96 -1.48 -23.62 0.64
CA PHE A 96 -0.49 -24.46 1.30
C PHE A 96 0.32 -25.25 0.29
N GLY A 97 1.51 -25.68 0.68
CA GLY A 97 2.40 -26.47 -0.14
C GLY A 97 3.25 -27.41 0.70
N LYS A 98 3.68 -28.51 0.08
CA LYS A 98 4.50 -29.55 0.72
C LYS A 98 5.57 -30.08 -0.21
N LEU A 99 6.76 -30.33 0.34
CA LEU A 99 7.73 -31.24 -0.22
C LEU A 99 7.35 -32.66 0.18
N LEU A 100 7.17 -33.55 -0.79
CA LEU A 100 6.84 -34.95 -0.57
C LEU A 100 8.05 -35.84 -0.77
N GLY A 101 8.20 -36.85 0.07
CA GLY A 101 9.31 -37.81 0.03
C GLY A 101 10.01 -37.94 1.37
N GLU A 102 11.20 -38.52 1.38
CA GLU A 102 12.04 -38.63 2.56
C GLU A 102 12.42 -37.20 3.03
N ASN A 103 12.22 -36.92 4.32
CA ASN A 103 12.36 -35.59 4.94
C ASN A 103 11.40 -34.54 4.35
N GLY A 104 10.16 -34.93 4.08
CA GLY A 104 9.10 -34.03 3.64
C GLY A 104 8.91 -32.85 4.62
N MET A 105 8.60 -31.67 4.08
CA MET A 105 8.37 -30.45 4.85
C MET A 105 7.20 -29.65 4.30
N GLU A 106 6.57 -28.87 5.15
CA GLU A 106 5.64 -27.82 4.74
C GLU A 106 6.41 -26.66 4.13
N LEU A 107 5.85 -26.09 3.06
CA LEU A 107 6.49 -25.01 2.33
C LEU A 107 5.97 -23.66 2.78
N HIS A 108 6.90 -22.77 3.11
CA HIS A 108 6.63 -21.39 3.44
C HIS A 108 6.76 -20.54 2.16
N PHE A 109 5.63 -20.07 1.64
CA PHE A 109 5.58 -19.34 0.37
C PHE A 109 4.39 -18.38 0.32
N VAL A 110 4.43 -17.47 -0.63
CA VAL A 110 3.33 -16.56 -0.98
C VAL A 110 3.15 -16.51 -2.50
N THR A 111 2.00 -15.99 -2.96
CA THR A 111 1.72 -15.73 -4.37
C THR A 111 1.32 -14.27 -4.55
N PRO A 112 1.72 -13.59 -5.63
CA PRO A 112 1.22 -12.24 -5.91
C PRO A 112 -0.29 -12.22 -6.17
N SER A 113 -0.94 -11.09 -5.89
CA SER A 113 -2.35 -10.88 -6.20
C SER A 113 -2.57 -10.85 -7.71
N TYR A 114 -3.77 -11.23 -8.15
CA TYR A 114 -4.12 -11.33 -9.58
C TYR A 114 -3.32 -12.38 -10.36
N THR A 115 -2.75 -13.38 -9.67
CA THR A 115 -2.11 -14.54 -10.28
C THR A 115 -2.97 -15.80 -10.16
N ALA A 116 -2.67 -16.81 -10.99
CA ALA A 116 -3.43 -18.05 -11.01
C ALA A 116 -3.35 -18.81 -9.68
N GLY A 117 -4.46 -19.46 -9.33
CA GLY A 117 -4.47 -20.55 -8.37
C GLY A 117 -4.24 -21.91 -9.03
N THR A 118 -4.13 -22.96 -8.20
CA THR A 118 -4.08 -24.35 -8.67
C THR A 118 -5.49 -24.87 -9.04
N LYS A 119 -5.56 -25.88 -9.89
CA LYS A 119 -6.81 -26.61 -10.21
C LYS A 119 -7.05 -27.72 -9.17
N GLY A 120 -7.30 -27.34 -7.91
CA GLY A 120 -7.26 -28.24 -6.76
C GLY A 120 -5.83 -28.54 -6.33
N VAL A 121 -5.63 -29.61 -5.54
CA VAL A 121 -4.30 -30.07 -5.15
C VAL A 121 -3.54 -30.56 -6.38
N GLN A 122 -2.40 -29.95 -6.68
CA GLN A 122 -1.54 -30.32 -7.81
C GLN A 122 -0.17 -30.80 -7.33
N ARG A 123 0.20 -31.99 -7.77
CA ARG A 123 1.49 -32.62 -7.49
C ARG A 123 2.32 -32.72 -8.75
N GLY A 124 3.59 -32.30 -8.69
CA GLY A 124 4.50 -32.36 -9.82
C GLY A 124 5.95 -32.60 -9.40
N HIS A 125 6.72 -33.17 -10.31
CA HIS A 125 8.17 -33.19 -10.19
C HIS A 125 8.75 -31.78 -10.40
N VAL A 126 10.04 -31.61 -10.08
CA VAL A 126 10.68 -30.30 -10.09
C VAL A 126 11.80 -30.25 -11.10
N LEU A 127 11.82 -29.20 -11.90
CA LEU A 127 12.86 -28.92 -12.88
C LEU A 127 13.50 -27.55 -12.60
N GLN A 128 14.77 -27.39 -12.97
CA GLN A 128 15.40 -26.08 -13.07
C GLN A 128 15.09 -25.48 -14.44
N GLU A 129 14.84 -24.17 -14.55
CA GLU A 129 14.62 -23.53 -15.85
C GLU A 129 15.82 -23.64 -16.79
N PRO A 130 15.58 -23.78 -18.12
CA PRO A 130 16.65 -23.75 -19.12
C PRO A 130 17.16 -22.34 -19.35
N LEU A 131 18.44 -22.19 -19.55
CA LEU A 131 19.12 -20.92 -19.87
C LEU A 131 19.43 -20.74 -21.36
N THR A 132 19.38 -21.83 -22.14
CA THR A 132 19.70 -21.87 -23.57
C THR A 132 18.66 -22.65 -24.36
N GLN A 133 18.53 -22.36 -25.66
CA GLN A 133 17.65 -23.13 -26.55
C GLN A 133 17.93 -24.62 -26.52
N SER A 134 19.20 -25.01 -26.52
CA SER A 134 19.60 -26.43 -26.48
C SER A 134 19.18 -27.13 -25.19
N GLU A 135 19.16 -26.40 -24.04
CA GLU A 135 18.67 -26.94 -22.78
C GLU A 135 17.17 -27.09 -22.82
N PHE A 136 16.45 -26.05 -23.30
CA PHE A 136 14.99 -26.10 -23.46
C PHE A 136 14.56 -27.30 -24.33
N ASP A 137 15.20 -27.49 -25.49
CA ASP A 137 14.86 -28.56 -26.43
C ASP A 137 15.06 -29.96 -25.80
N ARG A 138 16.09 -30.14 -24.98
CA ARG A 138 16.34 -31.41 -24.26
C ARG A 138 15.30 -31.70 -23.16
N MET A 139 14.82 -30.67 -22.47
CA MET A 139 13.90 -30.85 -21.34
C MET A 139 12.42 -30.69 -21.69
N LYS A 140 12.08 -30.23 -22.90
CA LYS A 140 10.72 -29.93 -23.35
C LYS A 140 9.73 -31.07 -23.06
N GLY A 141 10.12 -32.33 -23.28
CA GLY A 141 9.28 -33.50 -23.00
C GLY A 141 9.00 -33.76 -21.51
N GLN A 142 9.74 -33.12 -20.61
CA GLN A 142 9.58 -33.28 -19.16
C GLN A 142 8.81 -32.13 -18.51
N LEU A 143 8.49 -31.05 -19.24
CA LEU A 143 7.86 -29.86 -18.70
C LEU A 143 6.40 -30.06 -18.29
N LYS A 144 5.69 -30.95 -18.97
CA LYS A 144 4.28 -31.23 -18.66
C LYS A 144 4.13 -31.75 -17.24
N GLY A 145 3.35 -31.02 -16.42
CA GLY A 145 3.09 -31.39 -15.02
C GLY A 145 4.27 -31.13 -14.08
N ALA A 146 5.27 -30.35 -14.50
CA ALA A 146 6.40 -29.96 -13.67
C ALA A 146 6.15 -28.63 -12.93
N TRP A 147 6.73 -28.51 -11.74
CA TRP A 147 7.02 -27.23 -11.10
C TRP A 147 8.43 -26.78 -11.55
N VAL A 148 8.57 -25.52 -11.97
CA VAL A 148 9.84 -25.04 -12.51
C VAL A 148 10.46 -24.02 -11.56
N LEU A 149 11.64 -24.34 -11.03
CA LEU A 149 12.48 -23.38 -10.31
C LEU A 149 13.06 -22.40 -11.31
N ILE A 150 12.79 -21.12 -11.11
CA ILE A 150 13.31 -20.05 -11.97
C ILE A 150 14.33 -19.20 -11.22
N ASN A 151 15.31 -18.69 -11.94
CA ASN A 151 16.33 -17.82 -11.41
C ASN A 151 15.86 -16.34 -11.36
N GLY A 152 16.77 -15.46 -10.99
CA GLY A 152 16.53 -14.03 -10.90
C GLY A 152 16.14 -13.55 -9.50
N LYS A 153 16.23 -12.24 -9.32
CA LYS A 153 15.89 -11.58 -8.07
C LYS A 153 14.38 -11.43 -7.96
N ASN A 154 13.83 -11.82 -6.80
CA ASN A 154 12.44 -11.55 -6.48
C ASN A 154 12.33 -10.37 -5.51
N VAL A 155 11.44 -9.43 -5.86
CA VAL A 155 11.08 -8.27 -5.04
C VAL A 155 9.56 -8.19 -4.82
N GLY A 156 8.86 -9.33 -4.95
CA GLY A 156 7.43 -9.47 -4.73
C GLY A 156 6.56 -9.41 -5.99
N TRP A 157 7.08 -8.96 -7.13
CA TRP A 157 6.33 -8.95 -8.39
C TRP A 157 6.20 -10.34 -9.00
N PRO A 158 5.10 -10.65 -9.70
CA PRO A 158 5.02 -11.85 -10.51
C PRO A 158 5.99 -11.80 -11.69
N VAL A 159 6.17 -12.95 -12.36
CA VAL A 159 6.92 -13.01 -13.62
C VAL A 159 6.28 -12.06 -14.63
N ASP A 160 7.06 -11.11 -15.14
CA ASP A 160 6.60 -10.15 -16.15
C ASP A 160 6.28 -10.87 -17.47
N ARG A 161 4.98 -10.93 -17.82
CA ARG A 161 4.48 -11.54 -19.05
C ARG A 161 4.15 -10.53 -20.15
N SER A 162 4.57 -9.28 -19.99
CA SER A 162 4.37 -8.22 -20.97
C SER A 162 5.22 -8.45 -22.24
N ALA A 163 4.82 -7.80 -23.34
CA ALA A 163 5.60 -7.81 -24.58
C ALA A 163 7.03 -7.29 -24.37
N LYS A 164 7.23 -6.35 -23.44
CA LYS A 164 8.55 -5.85 -23.06
C LYS A 164 9.36 -6.95 -22.34
N GLY A 165 8.75 -7.66 -21.40
CA GLY A 165 9.37 -8.80 -20.73
C GLY A 165 9.78 -9.89 -21.70
N ASP A 166 8.92 -10.20 -22.68
CA ASP A 166 9.23 -11.17 -23.75
C ASP A 166 10.41 -10.74 -24.61
N SER A 167 10.50 -9.47 -24.96
CA SER A 167 11.63 -8.93 -25.74
C SER A 167 12.95 -9.05 -24.97
N ILE A 168 12.95 -8.78 -23.67
CA ILE A 168 14.13 -8.92 -22.80
C ILE A 168 14.56 -10.39 -22.74
N ARG A 169 13.62 -11.31 -22.52
CA ARG A 169 13.89 -12.76 -22.50
C ARG A 169 14.48 -13.25 -23.81
N ALA A 170 13.91 -12.86 -24.95
CA ALA A 170 14.41 -13.23 -26.27
C ALA A 170 15.85 -12.75 -26.50
N ALA A 171 16.17 -11.51 -26.11
CA ALA A 171 17.53 -10.98 -26.20
C ALA A 171 18.51 -11.76 -25.31
N THR A 172 18.10 -12.07 -24.07
CA THR A 172 18.92 -12.85 -23.12
C THR A 172 19.15 -14.28 -23.62
N ILE A 173 18.13 -14.94 -24.17
CA ILE A 173 18.27 -16.27 -24.80
C ILE A 173 19.30 -16.23 -25.93
N ALA A 174 19.21 -15.23 -26.81
CA ALA A 174 20.16 -15.09 -27.92
C ALA A 174 21.63 -14.94 -27.42
N GLU A 175 21.83 -14.09 -26.40
CA GLU A 175 23.14 -13.90 -25.78
C GLU A 175 23.65 -15.17 -25.09
N ASN A 176 22.81 -15.87 -24.35
CA ASN A 176 23.17 -17.14 -23.71
C ASN A 176 23.51 -18.22 -24.74
N ASN A 177 22.82 -18.27 -25.88
CA ASN A 177 23.14 -19.22 -26.96
C ASN A 177 24.51 -18.94 -27.57
N GLU A 178 24.87 -17.67 -27.78
CA GLU A 178 26.22 -17.32 -28.26
C GLU A 178 27.29 -17.63 -27.21
N THR A 179 27.04 -17.38 -25.95
CA THR A 179 27.95 -17.74 -24.85
C THR A 179 28.13 -19.26 -24.77
N ALA A 180 27.05 -20.02 -24.92
CA ALA A 180 27.13 -21.49 -24.94
C ALA A 180 27.91 -22.04 -26.14
N LYS A 181 27.89 -21.39 -27.31
CA LYS A 181 28.75 -21.74 -28.44
C LYS A 181 30.23 -21.50 -28.12
N LYS A 182 30.57 -20.35 -27.54
CA LYS A 182 31.92 -20.03 -27.07
C LYS A 182 32.39 -21.05 -26.02
N ASN A 183 31.55 -21.40 -25.07
CA ASN A 183 31.87 -22.39 -24.04
C ASN A 183 32.16 -23.78 -24.63
N ARG A 184 31.45 -24.20 -25.69
CA ARG A 184 31.77 -25.45 -26.41
C ARG A 184 33.14 -25.39 -27.01
N GLN A 185 33.52 -24.28 -27.66
CA GLN A 185 34.85 -24.10 -28.21
C GLN A 185 35.92 -24.14 -27.11
N ILE A 186 35.70 -23.46 -25.98
CA ILE A 186 36.62 -23.51 -24.84
C ILE A 186 36.78 -24.95 -24.31
N MET A 187 35.70 -25.72 -24.21
CA MET A 187 35.78 -27.13 -23.77
C MET A 187 36.57 -27.99 -24.77
N GLU A 188 36.34 -27.80 -26.06
CA GLU A 188 37.12 -28.50 -27.11
C GLU A 188 38.59 -28.13 -27.06
N ASP A 189 38.94 -26.87 -26.93
CA ASP A 189 40.31 -26.38 -26.85
C ASP A 189 41.00 -26.86 -25.56
N ASN A 190 40.29 -26.84 -24.43
CA ASN A 190 40.79 -27.41 -23.17
C ASN A 190 41.11 -28.90 -23.31
N TRP A 191 40.21 -29.65 -23.95
CA TRP A 191 40.44 -31.08 -24.19
C TRP A 191 41.63 -31.34 -25.14
N ARG A 192 41.72 -30.60 -26.27
CA ARG A 192 42.79 -30.77 -27.25
C ARG A 192 44.17 -30.38 -26.71
N ASN A 193 44.23 -29.29 -25.94
CA ASN A 193 45.47 -28.67 -25.50
C ASN A 193 45.82 -29.00 -24.04
N ASN A 194 45.02 -29.83 -23.36
CA ASN A 194 45.16 -30.15 -21.93
C ASN A 194 45.23 -28.87 -21.04
N THR A 195 44.38 -27.87 -21.36
CA THR A 195 44.27 -26.62 -20.62
C THR A 195 43.00 -26.62 -19.76
N ASN A 196 42.84 -25.64 -18.86
CA ASN A 196 41.70 -25.50 -18.00
C ASN A 196 41.18 -24.04 -18.01
N THR A 197 40.90 -23.50 -19.19
CA THR A 197 40.31 -22.19 -19.35
C THR A 197 38.89 -22.21 -18.79
N PRO A 198 38.52 -21.28 -17.87
CA PRO A 198 37.16 -21.21 -17.29
C PRO A 198 36.08 -20.97 -18.35
N LEU A 199 34.91 -21.58 -18.17
CA LEU A 199 33.76 -21.31 -19.01
C LEU A 199 33.19 -19.93 -18.66
N LEU A 200 32.61 -19.26 -19.65
CA LEU A 200 31.92 -17.99 -19.50
C LEU A 200 30.56 -18.23 -18.82
N PRO A 201 30.15 -17.38 -17.85
CA PRO A 201 28.87 -17.53 -17.20
C PRO A 201 27.72 -17.22 -18.16
N LEU A 202 26.61 -17.93 -18.03
CA LEU A 202 25.32 -17.57 -18.64
C LEU A 202 24.61 -16.54 -17.79
N LYS A 203 23.77 -15.71 -18.40
CA LYS A 203 22.89 -14.77 -17.69
C LYS A 203 21.74 -15.53 -17.01
N GLU A 204 21.55 -15.30 -15.72
CA GLU A 204 20.52 -15.91 -14.86
C GLU A 204 19.62 -14.88 -14.17
N ASP A 205 19.82 -13.59 -14.42
CA ASP A 205 19.12 -12.49 -13.74
C ASP A 205 17.73 -12.16 -14.33
N VAL A 206 17.41 -12.73 -15.49
CA VAL A 206 16.10 -12.59 -16.14
C VAL A 206 15.28 -13.85 -15.88
N PRO A 207 14.21 -13.78 -15.07
CA PRO A 207 13.44 -14.96 -14.68
C PRO A 207 12.59 -15.52 -15.83
N ALA A 208 12.46 -16.84 -15.85
CA ALA A 208 11.60 -17.59 -16.76
C ALA A 208 11.88 -17.29 -18.24
N LEU A 209 13.14 -17.49 -18.68
CA LEU A 209 13.58 -17.16 -20.04
C LEU A 209 12.66 -17.74 -21.13
N PHE A 210 12.18 -18.95 -20.96
CA PHE A 210 11.26 -19.63 -21.90
C PHE A 210 9.82 -19.62 -21.39
N TYR A 211 9.37 -18.51 -20.78
CA TYR A 211 8.06 -18.42 -20.10
C TYR A 211 6.91 -18.97 -20.95
N LYS A 212 6.69 -18.43 -22.16
CA LYS A 212 5.57 -18.83 -23.02
C LYS A 212 5.67 -20.29 -23.43
N GLN A 213 6.85 -20.73 -23.86
CA GLN A 213 7.09 -22.10 -24.30
C GLN A 213 6.90 -23.12 -23.16
N MET A 214 7.28 -22.74 -21.92
CA MET A 214 7.06 -23.58 -20.74
C MET A 214 5.57 -23.64 -20.37
N CYS A 215 4.84 -22.53 -20.46
CA CYS A 215 3.39 -22.52 -20.27
C CYS A 215 2.70 -23.40 -21.32
N GLU A 216 3.03 -23.26 -22.60
CA GLU A 216 2.51 -24.09 -23.70
C GLU A 216 2.84 -25.58 -23.52
N ALA A 217 3.98 -25.90 -22.93
CA ALA A 217 4.38 -27.27 -22.60
C ALA A 217 3.64 -27.86 -21.40
N GLY A 218 2.84 -27.08 -20.68
CA GLY A 218 1.96 -27.52 -19.61
C GLY A 218 2.62 -27.65 -18.24
N VAL A 219 3.50 -26.71 -17.88
CA VAL A 219 4.03 -26.59 -16.50
C VAL A 219 2.90 -26.25 -15.53
N LEU A 220 3.05 -26.66 -14.27
CA LEU A 220 2.09 -26.35 -13.20
C LEU A 220 2.28 -24.92 -12.66
N GLY A 221 3.53 -24.48 -12.58
CA GLY A 221 3.86 -23.14 -12.08
C GLY A 221 5.35 -22.89 -12.02
N PHE A 222 5.66 -21.64 -11.71
CA PHE A 222 7.01 -21.13 -11.53
C PHE A 222 7.27 -20.85 -10.06
N ILE A 223 8.44 -21.25 -9.58
CA ILE A 223 8.88 -21.06 -8.20
C ILE A 223 10.14 -20.22 -8.18
N GLN A 224 10.08 -19.07 -7.53
CA GLN A 224 11.20 -18.14 -7.38
C GLN A 224 11.57 -17.99 -5.91
N SER A 225 12.87 -17.87 -5.63
CA SER A 225 13.38 -17.61 -4.28
C SER A 225 12.92 -16.25 -3.77
N ALA A 226 12.51 -16.18 -2.52
CA ALA A 226 12.08 -14.96 -1.86
C ALA A 226 12.74 -14.82 -0.49
N SER A 227 13.25 -13.62 -0.19
CA SER A 227 13.78 -13.30 1.14
C SER A 227 12.66 -13.24 2.18
N VAL A 228 12.94 -13.71 3.40
CA VAL A 228 12.02 -13.65 4.53
C VAL A 228 12.21 -12.31 5.28
N PRO A 229 11.13 -11.59 5.62
CA PRO A 229 9.71 -11.89 5.43
C PRO A 229 9.30 -11.86 3.95
N LEU A 230 8.38 -12.77 3.59
CA LEU A 230 7.97 -12.93 2.20
C LEU A 230 7.13 -11.75 1.73
N ARG A 231 7.48 -11.21 0.56
CA ARG A 231 6.76 -10.12 -0.10
C ARG A 231 5.99 -10.63 -1.32
N ALA A 232 4.76 -10.15 -1.48
CA ALA A 232 3.99 -10.37 -2.69
C ALA A 232 3.20 -9.12 -3.07
N LEU A 233 3.31 -8.74 -4.33
CA LEU A 233 2.63 -7.59 -4.91
C LEU A 233 1.45 -8.07 -5.80
N TYR A 234 1.26 -7.52 -6.99
CA TYR A 234 0.15 -7.87 -7.88
C TYR A 234 0.59 -7.97 -9.34
N ASP A 235 -0.20 -8.66 -10.16
CA ASP A 235 0.04 -8.70 -11.61
C ASP A 235 -0.38 -7.37 -12.25
N LYS A 236 0.60 -6.58 -12.68
CA LYS A 236 0.38 -5.30 -13.35
C LYS A 236 -0.42 -5.41 -14.66
N ALA A 237 -0.51 -6.59 -15.24
CA ALA A 237 -1.30 -6.81 -16.45
C ALA A 237 -2.78 -6.44 -16.25
N VAL A 238 -3.32 -6.59 -15.03
CA VAL A 238 -4.70 -6.18 -14.71
C VAL A 238 -4.95 -4.68 -14.96
N MET A 239 -3.90 -3.85 -14.85
CA MET A 239 -3.98 -2.40 -15.06
C MET A 239 -3.52 -1.95 -16.45
N HIS A 240 -2.65 -2.71 -17.11
CA HIS A 240 -1.90 -2.22 -18.26
C HIS A 240 -2.08 -3.05 -19.53
N ASP A 241 -2.56 -4.30 -19.42
CA ASP A 241 -2.81 -5.16 -20.58
C ASP A 241 -4.29 -5.05 -21.01
N PRO A 242 -4.58 -4.44 -22.17
CA PRO A 242 -5.96 -4.28 -22.63
C PRO A 242 -6.64 -5.61 -22.97
N THR A 243 -5.89 -6.70 -23.07
CA THR A 243 -6.43 -8.05 -23.30
C THR A 243 -6.76 -8.79 -22.02
N PHE A 244 -6.41 -8.24 -20.84
CA PHE A 244 -6.70 -8.83 -19.56
C PHE A 244 -8.21 -8.83 -19.31
N SER A 245 -8.80 -10.01 -19.26
CA SER A 245 -10.25 -10.19 -19.11
C SER A 245 -10.55 -11.51 -18.42
N PHE A 246 -11.81 -11.73 -18.05
CA PHE A 246 -12.23 -13.00 -17.43
C PHE A 246 -12.03 -14.21 -18.36
N ASP A 247 -12.04 -14.00 -19.66
CA ASP A 247 -11.80 -15.04 -20.67
C ASP A 247 -10.31 -15.24 -21.00
N ASN A 248 -9.44 -14.36 -20.49
CA ASN A 248 -8.00 -14.40 -20.74
C ASN A 248 -7.21 -14.21 -19.42
N LEU A 249 -7.48 -15.08 -18.45
CA LEU A 249 -6.81 -15.09 -17.15
C LEU A 249 -5.48 -15.84 -17.20
N PRO A 250 -4.52 -15.53 -16.31
CA PRO A 250 -3.33 -16.36 -16.14
C PRO A 250 -3.74 -17.77 -15.65
N GLU A 251 -3.11 -18.81 -16.20
CA GLU A 251 -3.41 -20.21 -15.85
C GLU A 251 -2.28 -20.90 -15.07
N VAL A 252 -1.09 -20.31 -15.06
CA VAL A 252 0.11 -20.90 -14.47
C VAL A 252 0.44 -20.17 -13.16
N CYS A 253 0.65 -20.95 -12.09
CA CYS A 253 0.91 -20.40 -10.76
C CYS A 253 2.27 -19.70 -10.68
N ASP A 254 2.32 -18.62 -9.92
CA ASP A 254 3.54 -17.88 -9.60
C ASP A 254 3.78 -17.93 -8.08
N ILE A 255 4.87 -18.58 -7.66
CA ILE A 255 5.17 -18.89 -6.26
C ILE A 255 6.47 -18.20 -5.85
N LYS A 256 6.40 -17.49 -4.72
CA LYS A 256 7.56 -16.88 -4.04
C LYS A 256 7.86 -17.73 -2.81
N LEU A 257 8.87 -18.59 -2.92
CA LEU A 257 9.23 -19.57 -1.89
C LEU A 257 10.35 -19.03 -1.01
N ASP A 258 10.25 -19.27 0.29
CA ASP A 258 11.32 -19.02 1.27
C ASP A 258 12.71 -19.42 0.71
N GLU A 259 13.65 -18.50 0.77
CA GLU A 259 14.99 -18.65 0.14
C GLU A 259 15.76 -19.87 0.65
N HIS A 260 15.59 -20.26 1.92
CA HIS A 260 16.26 -21.43 2.50
C HIS A 260 15.65 -22.73 1.97
N GLN A 261 14.32 -22.78 1.88
CA GLN A 261 13.63 -23.93 1.29
C GLN A 261 13.86 -24.03 -0.22
N TYR A 262 13.88 -22.88 -0.92
CA TYR A 262 14.23 -22.84 -2.33
C TYR A 262 15.65 -23.39 -2.57
N ALA A 263 16.65 -22.95 -1.78
CA ALA A 263 18.02 -23.44 -1.88
C ALA A 263 18.13 -24.96 -1.65
N THR A 264 17.39 -25.47 -0.65
CA THR A 264 17.32 -26.91 -0.36
C THR A 264 16.75 -27.68 -1.56
N ILE A 265 15.63 -27.22 -2.11
CA ILE A 265 14.98 -27.87 -3.26
C ILE A 265 15.85 -27.78 -4.51
N LYS A 266 16.49 -26.63 -4.77
CA LYS A 266 17.43 -26.46 -5.88
C LYS A 266 18.61 -27.44 -5.78
N GLN A 267 19.13 -27.68 -4.57
CA GLN A 267 20.19 -28.66 -4.33
C GLN A 267 19.70 -30.09 -4.61
N MET A 268 18.47 -30.45 -4.18
CA MET A 268 17.88 -31.76 -4.47
C MET A 268 17.73 -31.99 -5.99
N VAL A 269 17.31 -30.97 -6.75
CA VAL A 269 17.24 -31.04 -8.23
C VAL A 269 18.63 -31.27 -8.83
N LYS A 270 19.64 -30.54 -8.35
CA LYS A 270 21.05 -30.69 -8.81
C LYS A 270 21.62 -32.10 -8.53
N GLU A 271 21.25 -32.69 -7.41
CA GLU A 271 21.60 -34.05 -6.99
C GLU A 271 20.78 -35.13 -7.70
N ARG A 272 19.80 -34.72 -8.53
CA ARG A 272 18.90 -35.64 -9.25
C ARG A 272 18.11 -36.57 -8.32
N ARG A 273 17.73 -36.07 -7.13
CA ARG A 273 16.89 -36.81 -6.18
C ARG A 273 15.46 -36.93 -6.72
N THR A 274 14.80 -38.03 -6.37
CA THR A 274 13.37 -38.23 -6.70
C THR A 274 12.51 -37.66 -5.58
N PHE A 275 11.73 -36.63 -5.86
CA PHE A 275 10.78 -36.01 -4.95
C PHE A 275 9.69 -35.27 -5.74
N PHE A 276 8.63 -34.85 -5.07
CA PHE A 276 7.57 -34.07 -5.65
C PHE A 276 7.25 -32.87 -4.78
N LEU A 277 6.77 -31.81 -5.39
CA LEU A 277 6.09 -30.71 -4.69
C LEU A 277 4.58 -30.83 -4.93
N GLU A 278 3.83 -30.51 -3.88
CA GLU A 278 2.39 -30.47 -3.90
C GLU A 278 1.94 -29.08 -3.44
N PHE A 279 1.06 -28.43 -4.20
CA PHE A 279 0.46 -27.15 -3.85
C PHE A 279 -1.04 -27.19 -4.02
N ASP A 280 -1.74 -26.47 -3.11
CA ASP A 280 -3.15 -26.09 -3.23
C ASP A 280 -3.25 -24.57 -2.98
N ILE A 281 -3.44 -23.82 -4.05
CA ILE A 281 -3.49 -22.35 -4.05
C ILE A 281 -4.88 -21.96 -4.55
N ARG A 282 -5.69 -21.37 -3.68
CA ARG A 282 -7.09 -21.07 -3.98
C ARG A 282 -7.33 -19.60 -4.29
N ASN A 283 -6.60 -19.07 -5.26
CA ASN A 283 -6.87 -17.76 -5.83
C ASN A 283 -8.09 -17.83 -6.75
N HIS A 284 -8.98 -16.84 -6.67
CA HIS A 284 -10.20 -16.79 -7.46
C HIS A 284 -10.35 -15.43 -8.13
N PHE A 285 -10.65 -15.42 -9.42
CA PHE A 285 -11.03 -14.19 -10.13
C PHE A 285 -12.54 -13.97 -10.04
N ARG A 286 -12.94 -12.71 -9.95
CA ARG A 286 -14.33 -12.26 -10.05
C ARG A 286 -14.60 -11.81 -11.48
N MET A 287 -15.78 -12.16 -12.01
CA MET A 287 -16.22 -11.62 -13.30
C MET A 287 -16.32 -10.09 -13.19
N GLY A 288 -15.73 -9.41 -14.16
CA GLY A 288 -15.78 -7.95 -14.25
C GLY A 288 -16.79 -7.45 -15.29
N PRO A 289 -16.83 -6.12 -15.52
CA PRO A 289 -15.98 -5.10 -14.89
C PRO A 289 -16.31 -4.87 -13.41
N VAL A 290 -15.29 -4.66 -12.56
CA VAL A 290 -15.44 -4.40 -11.12
C VAL A 290 -15.05 -2.97 -10.82
N LYS A 291 -16.00 -2.18 -10.31
CA LYS A 291 -15.76 -0.80 -9.88
C LYS A 291 -15.14 -0.76 -8.49
N TYR A 292 -14.32 0.25 -8.24
CA TYR A 292 -13.78 0.53 -6.91
C TYR A 292 -13.96 2.01 -6.56
N TYR A 293 -14.08 2.31 -5.26
CA TYR A 293 -14.55 3.59 -4.78
C TYR A 293 -13.64 4.15 -3.69
N ASN A 294 -13.44 5.48 -3.71
CA ASN A 294 -13.04 6.24 -2.54
C ASN A 294 -14.22 6.37 -1.59
N VAL A 295 -13.96 6.35 -0.28
CA VAL A 295 -14.96 6.72 0.73
C VAL A 295 -14.61 8.07 1.32
N ILE A 296 -15.52 9.03 1.22
CA ILE A 296 -15.31 10.41 1.67
C ILE A 296 -16.40 10.76 2.69
N GLY A 297 -15.97 10.94 3.95
CA GLY A 297 -16.79 11.50 5.01
C GLY A 297 -16.66 13.02 5.06
N LYS A 298 -17.78 13.76 5.10
CA LYS A 298 -17.78 15.21 5.06
C LYS A 298 -18.47 15.81 6.28
N ILE A 299 -17.79 16.76 6.93
CA ILE A 299 -18.38 17.66 7.94
C ILE A 299 -18.47 19.05 7.31
N LYS A 300 -19.69 19.52 7.04
CA LYS A 300 -19.90 20.79 6.34
C LYS A 300 -19.46 21.98 7.21
N GLY A 301 -18.72 22.89 6.60
CA GLY A 301 -18.25 24.13 7.22
C GLY A 301 -19.39 25.09 7.54
N SER A 302 -19.32 25.72 8.72
CA SER A 302 -20.36 26.66 9.22
C SER A 302 -20.21 28.08 8.67
N LYS A 303 -18.99 28.48 8.25
CA LYS A 303 -18.69 29.84 7.79
C LYS A 303 -18.13 29.87 6.37
N TYR A 304 -17.25 28.92 6.05
CA TYR A 304 -16.57 28.80 4.76
C TYR A 304 -16.84 27.41 4.17
N PRO A 305 -18.10 27.09 3.75
CA PRO A 305 -18.47 25.74 3.33
C PRO A 305 -17.78 25.28 2.04
N ASP A 306 -17.26 26.20 1.23
CA ASP A 306 -16.57 25.94 -0.04
C ASP A 306 -15.04 25.97 0.08
N GLU A 307 -14.53 26.05 1.31
CA GLU A 307 -13.10 25.91 1.64
C GLU A 307 -12.89 24.61 2.44
N TYR A 308 -11.77 23.93 2.23
CA TYR A 308 -11.59 22.56 2.68
C TYR A 308 -10.33 22.35 3.53
N VAL A 309 -10.43 21.43 4.48
CA VAL A 309 -9.31 20.77 5.14
C VAL A 309 -9.52 19.28 4.97
N MET A 310 -8.47 18.56 4.59
CA MET A 310 -8.56 17.14 4.32
C MET A 310 -7.67 16.32 5.25
N ALA A 311 -8.17 15.16 5.66
CA ALA A 311 -7.40 14.10 6.29
C ALA A 311 -7.59 12.82 5.48
N SER A 312 -6.51 12.08 5.20
CA SER A 312 -6.59 10.88 4.38
C SER A 312 -5.63 9.77 4.81
N GLY A 313 -5.97 8.57 4.43
CA GLY A 313 -5.13 7.39 4.33
C GLY A 313 -5.73 6.48 3.27
N HIS A 314 -4.96 5.53 2.71
CA HIS A 314 -5.54 4.60 1.76
C HIS A 314 -6.26 3.44 2.45
N LEU A 315 -7.30 2.94 1.80
CA LEU A 315 -8.15 1.88 2.35
C LEU A 315 -7.69 0.49 1.91
N ASP A 316 -7.14 0.39 0.71
CA ASP A 316 -6.60 -0.87 0.20
C ASP A 316 -5.35 -1.31 0.97
N ALA A 317 -5.02 -2.57 0.86
CA ALA A 317 -3.82 -3.19 1.42
C ALA A 317 -3.56 -4.49 0.69
N PHE A 318 -2.29 -4.90 0.58
CA PHE A 318 -1.94 -6.19 0.00
C PHE A 318 -2.52 -7.35 0.80
N ASP A 319 -3.02 -8.35 0.08
CA ASP A 319 -3.72 -9.51 0.64
C ASP A 319 -2.78 -10.68 1.00
N VAL A 320 -1.47 -10.49 0.88
CA VAL A 320 -0.46 -11.39 1.44
C VAL A 320 -0.48 -11.38 2.98
N ALA A 321 -0.98 -10.28 3.57
CA ALA A 321 -1.24 -10.10 4.99
C ALA A 321 -2.61 -9.44 5.20
N THR A 322 -2.77 -8.64 6.24
CA THR A 322 -4.05 -8.02 6.59
C THR A 322 -4.02 -6.48 6.57
N GLY A 323 -2.88 -5.87 6.18
CA GLY A 323 -2.75 -4.41 6.11
C GLY A 323 -2.89 -3.73 7.47
N GLY A 324 -2.17 -4.24 8.48
CA GLY A 324 -2.25 -3.73 9.84
C GLY A 324 -1.54 -2.40 10.03
N VAL A 325 -0.47 -2.19 9.28
CA VAL A 325 0.31 -0.96 9.26
C VAL A 325 0.11 -0.22 7.95
N ASP A 326 0.28 -0.89 6.84
CA ASP A 326 0.17 -0.35 5.48
C ASP A 326 -1.20 -0.70 4.85
N CYS A 327 -2.22 0.17 4.83
CA CYS A 327 -2.26 1.43 5.57
C CYS A 327 -3.34 1.43 6.67
N GLY A 328 -3.53 0.30 7.37
CA GLY A 328 -4.46 0.24 8.50
C GLY A 328 -4.15 1.30 9.56
N SER A 329 -2.86 1.43 9.93
CA SER A 329 -2.39 2.44 10.89
C SER A 329 -2.46 3.89 10.37
N GLY A 330 -2.73 4.08 9.08
CA GLY A 330 -2.97 5.39 8.47
C GLY A 330 -4.44 5.74 8.44
N VAL A 331 -5.28 4.89 7.83
CA VAL A 331 -6.71 5.18 7.63
C VAL A 331 -7.52 5.16 8.91
N THR A 332 -7.19 4.31 9.90
CA THR A 332 -7.99 4.22 11.14
C THR A 332 -7.85 5.44 12.06
N PRO A 333 -6.67 6.10 12.22
CA PRO A 333 -6.59 7.40 12.88
C PRO A 333 -7.39 8.51 12.18
N VAL A 334 -7.49 8.48 10.85
CA VAL A 334 -8.33 9.42 10.09
C VAL A 334 -9.80 9.20 10.38
N MET A 335 -10.27 7.95 10.43
CA MET A 335 -11.64 7.61 10.81
C MET A 335 -11.95 8.01 12.25
N GLU A 336 -11.07 7.70 13.19
CA GLU A 336 -11.25 8.02 14.60
C GLU A 336 -11.21 9.53 14.86
N ALA A 337 -10.38 10.29 14.13
CA ALA A 337 -10.38 11.74 14.18
C ALA A 337 -11.76 12.31 13.76
N ALA A 338 -12.37 11.77 12.70
CA ALA A 338 -13.71 12.15 12.28
C ALA A 338 -14.75 11.89 13.38
N ARG A 339 -14.72 10.69 14.00
CA ARG A 339 -15.61 10.33 15.11
C ARG A 339 -15.44 11.26 16.31
N MET A 340 -14.21 11.52 16.73
CA MET A 340 -13.91 12.41 17.85
C MET A 340 -14.43 13.82 17.62
N ILE A 341 -14.22 14.37 16.43
CA ILE A 341 -14.68 15.71 16.05
C ILE A 341 -16.22 15.78 16.12
N MET A 342 -16.92 14.81 15.54
CA MET A 342 -18.38 14.75 15.60
C MET A 342 -18.89 14.60 17.04
N LYS A 343 -18.30 13.68 17.81
CA LYS A 343 -18.68 13.43 19.21
C LYS A 343 -18.37 14.60 20.14
N SER A 344 -17.38 15.43 19.81
CA SER A 344 -17.06 16.65 20.57
C SER A 344 -18.09 17.77 20.41
N GLY A 345 -18.98 17.67 19.41
CA GLY A 345 -19.94 18.72 19.07
C GLY A 345 -19.30 19.91 18.36
N ALA A 346 -18.07 19.77 17.86
CA ALA A 346 -17.36 20.81 17.12
C ALA A 346 -18.15 21.25 15.88
N LYS A 347 -18.10 22.54 15.58
CA LYS A 347 -18.68 23.14 14.36
C LYS A 347 -17.55 23.83 13.59
N PRO A 348 -16.85 23.11 12.70
CA PRO A 348 -15.75 23.67 11.95
C PRO A 348 -16.21 24.83 11.07
N LYS A 349 -15.37 25.84 10.89
CA LYS A 349 -15.66 26.96 9.97
C LYS A 349 -15.57 26.53 8.51
N ARG A 350 -14.57 25.69 8.17
CA ARG A 350 -14.38 25.09 6.84
C ARG A 350 -14.92 23.69 6.80
N THR A 351 -15.28 23.26 5.60
CA THR A 351 -15.64 21.86 5.35
C THR A 351 -14.43 20.96 5.56
N MET A 352 -14.62 19.90 6.34
CA MET A 352 -13.62 18.88 6.57
C MET A 352 -13.96 17.63 5.78
N LEU A 353 -12.97 17.08 5.05
CA LEU A 353 -13.09 15.84 4.29
C LEU A 353 -12.18 14.79 4.91
N PHE A 354 -12.74 13.63 5.23
CA PHE A 354 -12.04 12.45 5.72
C PHE A 354 -12.08 11.39 4.63
N CYS A 355 -10.92 11.15 4.00
CA CYS A 355 -10.83 10.36 2.78
C CYS A 355 -10.14 9.02 3.06
N ALA A 356 -10.81 7.92 2.74
CA ALA A 356 -10.22 6.60 2.60
C ALA A 356 -10.05 6.34 1.10
N PHE A 357 -8.83 6.57 0.59
CA PHE A 357 -8.54 6.46 -0.84
C PHE A 357 -8.40 5.01 -1.30
N ALA A 358 -8.72 4.77 -2.57
CA ALA A 358 -8.71 3.48 -3.23
C ALA A 358 -7.45 3.29 -4.06
N GLY A 359 -6.85 2.09 -4.02
CA GLY A 359 -5.83 1.70 -4.98
C GLY A 359 -4.57 2.56 -4.93
N GLU A 360 -4.15 2.97 -3.76
CA GLU A 360 -2.85 3.57 -3.53
C GLU A 360 -1.76 2.61 -4.00
N GLU A 361 -1.82 1.38 -3.52
CA GLU A 361 -0.92 0.25 -3.83
C GLU A 361 -0.86 -0.11 -5.32
N PHE A 362 -1.90 0.25 -6.06
CA PHE A 362 -2.01 0.06 -7.51
C PHE A 362 -1.61 1.30 -8.33
N GLY A 363 -1.02 2.30 -7.68
CA GLY A 363 -0.48 3.50 -8.30
C GLY A 363 -1.28 4.77 -8.06
N LEU A 364 -1.70 5.02 -6.82
CA LEU A 364 -2.35 6.26 -6.37
C LEU A 364 -3.67 6.54 -7.11
N LEU A 365 -4.45 5.49 -7.40
CA LEU A 365 -5.59 5.58 -8.31
C LEU A 365 -6.71 6.45 -7.76
N GLY A 366 -7.03 6.29 -6.47
CA GLY A 366 -8.13 6.96 -5.81
C GLY A 366 -7.91 8.46 -5.64
N SER A 367 -6.74 8.84 -5.13
CA SER A 367 -6.35 10.25 -5.00
C SER A 367 -6.23 10.93 -6.36
N THR A 368 -5.69 10.24 -7.37
CA THR A 368 -5.63 10.72 -8.76
C THR A 368 -7.03 10.98 -9.32
N ALA A 369 -7.96 10.05 -9.12
CA ALA A 369 -9.36 10.21 -9.55
C ALA A 369 -10.03 11.38 -8.84
N TRP A 370 -9.79 11.52 -7.51
CA TRP A 370 -10.34 12.63 -6.73
C TRP A 370 -9.82 13.98 -7.22
N VAL A 371 -8.52 14.14 -7.36
CA VAL A 371 -7.90 15.39 -7.84
C VAL A 371 -8.40 15.75 -9.24
N LYS A 372 -8.50 14.77 -10.15
CA LYS A 372 -9.02 14.98 -11.50
C LYS A 372 -10.47 15.47 -11.50
N ALA A 373 -11.31 14.93 -10.63
CA ALA A 373 -12.74 15.28 -10.54
C ALA A 373 -13.00 16.60 -9.80
N ASN A 374 -12.04 17.12 -9.02
CA ASN A 374 -12.22 18.28 -8.13
C ASN A 374 -11.19 19.39 -8.40
N LYS A 375 -10.76 19.57 -9.63
CA LYS A 375 -9.76 20.60 -9.99
C LYS A 375 -10.16 22.02 -9.59
N ASP A 376 -11.45 22.32 -9.60
CA ASP A 376 -12.03 23.59 -9.18
C ASP A 376 -11.99 23.86 -7.66
N LYS A 377 -11.60 22.84 -6.88
CA LYS A 377 -11.51 22.93 -5.42
C LYS A 377 -10.08 23.00 -4.89
N LEU A 378 -9.06 22.72 -5.74
CA LEU A 378 -7.68 22.54 -5.29
C LEU A 378 -7.07 23.80 -4.66
N ASP A 379 -7.45 24.97 -5.16
CA ASP A 379 -7.02 26.27 -4.62
C ASP A 379 -7.71 26.63 -3.28
N LYS A 380 -8.80 25.95 -2.95
CA LYS A 380 -9.61 26.12 -1.73
C LYS A 380 -9.25 25.12 -0.64
N ILE A 381 -8.32 24.21 -0.87
CA ILE A 381 -7.82 23.28 0.14
C ILE A 381 -6.75 23.98 0.98
N SER A 382 -7.01 24.10 2.28
CA SER A 382 -6.08 24.71 3.24
C SER A 382 -4.87 23.81 3.49
N ASN A 383 -5.11 22.52 3.78
CA ASN A 383 -4.09 21.46 3.85
C ASN A 383 -4.72 20.08 3.69
N LEU A 384 -3.96 19.15 3.13
CA LEU A 384 -4.20 17.71 3.21
C LEU A 384 -3.24 17.12 4.26
N PHE A 385 -3.79 16.44 5.27
CA PHE A 385 -3.04 15.61 6.21
C PHE A 385 -3.19 14.16 5.78
N ASN A 386 -2.25 13.65 4.98
CA ASN A 386 -2.20 12.24 4.61
C ASN A 386 -1.37 11.45 5.63
N ARG A 387 -1.90 10.30 6.06
CA ARG A 387 -1.18 9.38 6.92
C ARG A 387 -1.03 8.04 6.22
N ASP A 388 0.23 7.71 5.93
CA ASP A 388 0.63 6.52 5.20
C ASP A 388 2.10 6.25 5.54
N GLY A 389 2.39 5.48 6.54
CA GLY A 389 3.79 5.34 6.89
C GLY A 389 4.10 4.67 8.20
N GLY A 390 3.18 4.04 8.83
CA GLY A 390 3.51 3.20 9.95
C GLY A 390 2.92 3.63 11.29
N PRO A 391 3.17 2.84 12.34
CA PRO A 391 2.45 2.99 13.59
C PRO A 391 3.08 4.01 14.54
N THR A 392 4.14 4.71 14.14
CA THR A 392 4.83 5.66 15.01
C THR A 392 4.02 6.95 15.21
N PRO A 393 4.09 7.58 16.40
CA PRO A 393 3.25 8.71 16.71
C PRO A 393 3.76 10.01 16.08
N PRO A 394 2.84 10.95 15.77
CA PRO A 394 3.21 12.30 15.40
C PRO A 394 3.98 13.01 16.51
N VAL A 395 5.13 13.59 16.18
CA VAL A 395 6.01 14.35 17.10
C VAL A 395 6.21 15.80 16.66
N GLY A 396 5.54 16.23 15.61
CA GLY A 396 5.62 17.62 15.14
C GLY A 396 5.28 17.80 13.67
N LEU A 397 5.54 19.00 13.20
CA LEU A 397 5.33 19.44 11.82
C LEU A 397 6.49 20.33 11.36
N ASN A 398 6.87 20.17 10.10
CA ASN A 398 7.75 21.11 9.41
C ASN A 398 6.89 21.95 8.47
N VAL A 399 6.88 23.27 8.67
CA VAL A 399 5.97 24.18 7.97
C VAL A 399 6.69 25.40 7.40
N PRO A 400 6.24 25.97 6.28
CA PRO A 400 6.77 27.23 5.78
C PRO A 400 6.63 28.37 6.80
N LYS A 401 7.52 29.35 6.74
CA LYS A 401 7.49 30.53 7.63
C LYS A 401 6.12 31.20 7.65
N ALA A 402 5.45 31.29 6.50
CA ALA A 402 4.13 31.92 6.38
C ALA A 402 3.02 31.16 7.13
N MET A 403 3.18 29.88 7.43
CA MET A 403 2.23 29.06 8.18
C MET A 403 2.65 28.84 9.66
N TYR A 404 3.88 29.21 10.03
CA TYR A 404 4.47 28.82 11.32
C TYR A 404 3.64 29.28 12.52
N GLN A 405 3.24 30.54 12.57
CA GLN A 405 2.48 31.09 13.70
C GLN A 405 1.09 30.46 13.84
N ASP A 406 0.46 30.11 12.73
CA ASP A 406 -0.83 29.41 12.74
C ASP A 406 -0.68 28.01 13.36
N PHE A 407 0.31 27.23 12.89
CA PHE A 407 0.53 25.89 13.43
C PHE A 407 1.01 25.88 14.87
N VAL A 408 1.81 26.86 15.31
CA VAL A 408 2.18 27.00 16.74
C VAL A 408 0.95 27.15 17.62
N LYS A 409 -0.02 27.97 17.22
CA LYS A 409 -1.28 28.15 17.96
C LYS A 409 -2.16 26.90 17.90
N ILE A 410 -2.35 26.33 16.70
CA ILE A 410 -3.19 25.14 16.47
C ILE A 410 -2.67 23.95 17.27
N CYS A 411 -1.35 23.72 17.30
CA CYS A 411 -0.73 22.57 17.94
C CYS A 411 -0.51 22.71 19.45
N ALA A 412 -0.70 23.91 20.02
CA ALA A 412 -0.49 24.13 21.45
C ALA A 412 -1.26 23.13 22.37
N PRO A 413 -2.51 22.74 22.06
CA PRO A 413 -3.25 21.77 22.87
C PRO A 413 -2.71 20.34 22.82
N VAL A 414 -1.93 19.96 21.78
CA VAL A 414 -1.41 18.60 21.59
C VAL A 414 -0.62 18.12 22.80
N LYS A 415 0.15 19.01 23.44
CA LYS A 415 0.93 18.69 24.65
C LYS A 415 0.08 18.24 25.85
N LYS A 416 -1.26 18.45 25.81
CA LYS A 416 -2.18 18.00 26.87
C LYS A 416 -2.64 16.56 26.69
N ILE A 417 -2.41 15.94 25.53
CA ILE A 417 -2.83 14.55 25.25
C ILE A 417 -1.99 13.60 26.08
N HIS A 418 -0.68 13.71 25.96
CA HIS A 418 0.30 12.88 26.68
C HIS A 418 1.54 13.73 27.00
N PRO A 419 1.84 14.01 28.29
CA PRO A 419 2.91 14.94 28.66
C PRO A 419 4.30 14.50 28.19
N ASP A 420 4.54 13.18 28.10
CA ASP A 420 5.84 12.62 27.74
C ASP A 420 6.07 12.55 26.21
N TYR A 421 5.03 12.85 25.40
CA TYR A 421 5.14 12.82 23.96
C TYR A 421 5.58 14.19 23.44
N PRO A 422 6.77 14.28 22.81
CA PRO A 422 7.22 15.54 22.24
C PRO A 422 6.31 15.94 21.07
N PHE A 423 6.04 17.26 20.95
CA PHE A 423 5.42 17.77 19.74
C PHE A 423 5.99 19.16 19.45
N GLU A 424 6.61 19.34 18.30
CA GLU A 424 7.29 20.56 17.92
C GLU A 424 6.89 21.00 16.50
N VAL A 425 6.58 22.28 16.36
CA VAL A 425 6.41 22.93 15.05
C VAL A 425 7.70 23.62 14.68
N LYS A 426 8.26 23.32 13.52
CA LYS A 426 9.52 23.92 13.01
C LYS A 426 9.29 24.66 11.70
N GLU A 427 9.97 25.78 11.54
CA GLU A 427 10.07 26.41 10.23
C GLU A 427 10.92 25.54 9.30
N ALA A 428 10.41 25.30 8.09
CA ALA A 428 11.10 24.58 7.02
C ALA A 428 10.62 25.06 5.65
N GLY A 429 11.33 24.65 4.60
CA GLY A 429 10.95 24.96 3.23
C GLY A 429 11.76 26.10 2.61
N PRO A 430 11.48 26.49 1.38
CA PRO A 430 10.43 25.88 0.56
C PRO A 430 10.72 24.43 0.22
N PHE A 431 9.65 23.60 0.17
CA PHE A 431 9.76 22.20 -0.21
C PHE A 431 9.95 22.05 -1.73
N THR A 432 10.51 20.94 -2.17
CA THR A 432 10.58 20.64 -3.59
C THR A 432 9.21 20.17 -4.06
N LYS A 433 8.63 20.89 -5.02
CA LYS A 433 7.39 20.46 -5.66
C LYS A 433 7.67 19.21 -6.50
N PRO A 434 6.96 18.08 -6.30
CA PRO A 434 7.18 16.90 -7.12
C PRO A 434 6.75 17.16 -8.57
N ALA A 435 7.52 16.60 -9.53
CA ALA A 435 7.19 16.71 -10.96
C ALA A 435 6.09 15.74 -11.39
N GLN A 436 5.96 14.63 -10.66
CA GLN A 436 4.94 13.58 -10.88
C GLN A 436 4.56 12.94 -9.53
N PRO A 437 3.38 12.32 -9.43
CA PRO A 437 2.99 11.60 -8.23
C PRO A 437 3.93 10.44 -7.95
N ALA A 438 4.30 10.25 -6.67
CA ALA A 438 5.14 9.14 -6.22
C ALA A 438 5.00 8.93 -4.71
N GLY A 439 5.12 7.69 -4.28
CA GLY A 439 5.26 7.29 -2.88
C GLY A 439 3.96 7.19 -2.12
N THR A 440 3.13 8.22 -2.12
CA THR A 440 1.86 8.21 -1.38
C THR A 440 0.85 9.20 -1.96
N ASP A 441 -0.43 9.08 -1.61
CA ASP A 441 -1.55 9.91 -2.08
C ASP A 441 -1.29 11.44 -1.94
N ALA A 442 -0.58 11.87 -0.90
CA ALA A 442 -0.22 13.28 -0.71
C ALA A 442 0.53 13.87 -1.91
N SER A 443 1.33 13.06 -2.60
CA SER A 443 2.13 13.51 -3.74
C SER A 443 1.28 13.95 -4.93
N VAL A 444 0.11 13.34 -5.12
CA VAL A 444 -0.84 13.70 -6.19
C VAL A 444 -1.33 15.14 -5.99
N PHE A 445 -1.62 15.52 -4.75
CA PHE A 445 -2.02 16.88 -4.38
C PHE A 445 -0.84 17.88 -4.46
N ALA A 446 0.33 17.46 -4.03
CA ALA A 446 1.54 18.30 -4.07
C ALA A 446 1.96 18.66 -5.50
N VAL A 447 1.76 17.76 -6.48
CA VAL A 447 1.96 18.05 -7.93
C VAL A 447 1.08 19.21 -8.39
N GLU A 448 -0.13 19.34 -7.85
CA GLU A 448 -1.06 20.44 -8.13
C GLU A 448 -0.85 21.66 -7.19
N ALA A 449 0.27 21.72 -6.47
CA ALA A 449 0.62 22.76 -5.51
C ALA A 449 -0.38 22.93 -4.36
N VAL A 450 -1.15 21.91 -4.03
CA VAL A 450 -1.99 21.87 -2.82
C VAL A 450 -1.09 21.66 -1.61
N PRO A 451 -1.28 22.41 -0.50
CA PRO A 451 -0.55 22.15 0.72
C PRO A 451 -0.81 20.71 1.24
N ALA A 452 0.26 19.95 1.41
CA ALA A 452 0.24 18.58 1.91
C ALA A 452 1.30 18.43 3.01
N ILE A 453 1.14 19.24 4.06
CA ILE A 453 2.04 19.21 5.22
C ILE A 453 1.74 17.94 6.02
N ALA A 454 2.74 17.08 6.13
CA ALA A 454 2.67 15.83 6.86
C ALA A 454 3.22 15.98 8.29
N PHE A 455 2.74 15.10 9.18
CA PHE A 455 3.32 14.98 10.51
C PHE A 455 4.71 14.35 10.45
N ASN A 456 5.63 14.86 11.25
CA ASN A 456 6.88 14.17 11.56
C ASN A 456 6.56 13.05 12.54
N GLU A 457 7.04 11.87 12.28
CA GLU A 457 6.80 10.68 13.11
C GLU A 457 8.11 10.13 13.69
N LYS A 458 8.05 9.58 14.89
CA LYS A 458 9.22 8.99 15.53
C LYS A 458 8.80 7.95 16.59
N ASP A 459 9.53 6.86 16.65
CA ASP A 459 9.44 5.91 17.77
C ASP A 459 10.06 6.54 19.03
N ILE A 460 9.20 7.03 19.92
CA ILE A 460 9.60 7.77 21.14
C ILE A 460 9.88 6.88 22.35
N LYS A 461 9.35 5.66 22.35
CA LYS A 461 9.53 4.69 23.45
C LYS A 461 10.54 3.58 23.13
N GLY A 462 11.06 3.54 21.89
CA GLY A 462 12.07 2.57 21.50
C GLY A 462 11.52 1.16 21.29
N TYR A 463 10.34 1.04 20.71
CA TYR A 463 9.78 -0.27 20.30
C TYR A 463 10.53 -0.91 19.13
N ASN A 464 11.49 -0.17 18.53
CA ASN A 464 12.33 -0.63 17.43
C ASN A 464 11.52 -1.09 16.21
N PHE A 465 10.43 -0.38 15.92
CA PHE A 465 9.62 -0.66 14.74
C PHE A 465 10.46 -0.50 13.46
N ASN A 466 10.44 -1.53 12.61
CA ASN A 466 11.12 -1.53 11.32
C ASN A 466 10.08 -1.65 10.20
N TYR A 467 9.81 -0.54 9.51
CA TYR A 467 8.86 -0.51 8.39
C TYR A 467 9.24 -1.49 7.26
N GLY A 468 10.52 -1.67 6.99
CA GLY A 468 11.00 -2.60 5.97
C GLY A 468 10.67 -4.08 6.24
N GLU A 469 10.36 -4.43 7.51
CA GLU A 469 9.94 -5.78 7.88
C GLU A 469 8.48 -6.05 7.52
N ILE A 470 7.65 -5.01 7.48
CA ILE A 470 6.21 -5.15 7.22
C ILE A 470 5.81 -4.73 5.81
N TRP A 471 6.48 -3.77 5.21
CA TRP A 471 6.09 -3.16 3.95
C TRP A 471 5.89 -4.19 2.83
N HIS A 472 4.62 -4.39 2.45
CA HIS A 472 4.14 -5.35 1.45
C HIS A 472 4.48 -6.82 1.75
N THR A 473 4.75 -7.17 3.03
CA THR A 473 5.11 -8.54 3.43
C THR A 473 3.98 -9.23 4.19
N GLU A 474 4.11 -10.55 4.34
CA GLU A 474 3.22 -11.38 5.15
C GLU A 474 3.14 -10.97 6.64
N ARG A 475 4.03 -10.09 7.09
CA ARG A 475 4.08 -9.62 8.49
C ARG A 475 3.28 -8.35 8.74
N ASP A 476 2.67 -7.77 7.72
CA ASP A 476 1.82 -6.59 7.88
C ASP A 476 0.46 -6.95 8.50
N THR A 477 0.46 -7.11 9.81
CA THR A 477 -0.69 -7.57 10.59
C THR A 477 -1.06 -6.59 11.70
N TYR A 478 -2.25 -6.76 12.28
CA TYR A 478 -2.75 -5.99 13.43
C TYR A 478 -1.72 -5.83 14.56
N SER A 479 -1.02 -6.92 14.90
CA SER A 479 -0.04 -6.95 16.00
C SER A 479 1.21 -6.10 15.78
N LYS A 480 1.41 -5.58 14.56
CA LYS A 480 2.52 -4.66 14.25
C LYS A 480 2.16 -3.20 14.50
N SER A 481 0.89 -2.88 14.66
CA SER A 481 0.44 -1.56 15.15
C SER A 481 0.66 -1.44 16.66
N ILE A 482 0.99 -0.22 17.10
CA ILE A 482 1.29 0.10 18.49
C ILE A 482 0.11 0.89 19.06
N PRO A 483 -0.74 0.30 19.95
CA PRO A 483 -2.00 0.90 20.37
C PRO A 483 -1.89 2.34 20.86
N GLU A 484 -1.02 2.60 21.84
CA GLU A 484 -0.85 3.93 22.42
C GLU A 484 -0.38 4.99 21.38
N TYR A 485 0.39 4.57 20.37
CA TYR A 485 0.81 5.44 19.29
C TYR A 485 -0.34 5.76 18.34
N GLN A 486 -1.20 4.78 18.06
CA GLN A 486 -2.37 4.98 17.21
C GLN A 486 -3.41 5.87 17.90
N GLU A 487 -3.65 5.68 19.21
CA GLU A 487 -4.55 6.52 20.00
C GLU A 487 -4.08 7.97 20.04
N HIS A 488 -2.76 8.18 20.24
CA HIS A 488 -2.17 9.50 20.17
C HIS A 488 -2.29 10.12 18.78
N ALA A 489 -2.00 9.35 17.73
CA ALA A 489 -2.07 9.81 16.34
C ALA A 489 -3.47 10.27 15.94
N ALA A 490 -4.51 9.49 16.30
CA ALA A 490 -5.91 9.85 16.04
C ALA A 490 -6.31 11.15 16.73
N THR A 491 -5.88 11.32 17.99
CA THR A 491 -6.18 12.52 18.78
C THR A 491 -5.47 13.75 18.23
N VAL A 492 -4.18 13.63 17.85
CA VAL A 492 -3.42 14.71 17.20
C VAL A 492 -4.06 15.08 15.87
N MET A 493 -4.41 14.09 15.05
CA MET A 493 -5.10 14.31 13.76
C MET A 493 -6.38 15.12 13.96
N ALA A 494 -7.23 14.75 14.94
CA ALA A 494 -8.47 15.46 15.23
C ALA A 494 -8.23 16.92 15.65
N ILE A 495 -7.29 17.17 16.56
CA ILE A 495 -6.98 18.52 17.05
C ILE A 495 -6.43 19.40 15.93
N VAL A 496 -5.44 18.91 15.18
CA VAL A 496 -4.74 19.73 14.19
C VAL A 496 -5.62 20.00 12.98
N THR A 497 -6.35 19.01 12.47
CA THR A 497 -7.26 19.22 11.33
C THR A 497 -8.41 20.17 11.68
N LEU A 498 -9.01 20.01 12.88
CA LEU A 498 -10.04 20.95 13.37
C LEU A 498 -9.47 22.35 13.58
N GLY A 499 -8.25 22.46 14.09
CA GLY A 499 -7.56 23.74 14.28
C GLY A 499 -7.38 24.50 12.95
N VAL A 500 -6.90 23.82 11.91
CA VAL A 500 -6.79 24.40 10.56
C VAL A 500 -8.16 24.78 10.00
N ALA A 501 -9.19 23.94 10.20
CA ALA A 501 -10.55 24.22 9.74
C ALA A 501 -11.16 25.45 10.39
N ASN A 502 -10.69 25.84 11.58
CA ASN A 502 -11.18 26.98 12.35
C ASN A 502 -10.41 28.28 12.17
N LEU A 503 -9.36 28.32 11.36
CA LEU A 503 -8.67 29.56 11.01
C LEU A 503 -9.62 30.55 10.32
N GLU A 504 -9.38 31.86 10.45
CA GLU A 504 -10.14 32.89 9.75
C GLU A 504 -9.74 33.04 8.28
N HIS A 505 -8.61 32.45 7.88
CA HIS A 505 -8.05 32.49 6.53
C HIS A 505 -7.60 31.09 6.10
N LEU A 506 -7.42 30.88 4.80
CA LEU A 506 -6.71 29.73 4.27
C LEU A 506 -5.24 29.80 4.65
N LEU A 507 -4.59 28.68 4.88
CA LEU A 507 -3.14 28.65 5.08
C LEU A 507 -2.44 29.25 3.85
N SER A 508 -1.45 30.12 4.13
CA SER A 508 -0.68 30.78 3.08
C SER A 508 0.16 29.74 2.30
N ARG A 509 0.15 29.84 0.98
CA ARG A 509 1.02 29.02 0.12
C ARG A 509 2.38 29.68 -0.15
N GLU A 510 2.63 30.86 0.43
CA GLU A 510 3.91 31.59 0.27
C GLU A 510 5.07 30.75 0.83
N GLY A 511 6.11 30.56 0.03
CA GLY A 511 7.27 29.76 0.41
C GLY A 511 7.00 28.26 0.63
N LEU A 512 5.84 27.73 0.20
CA LEU A 512 5.53 26.32 0.34
C LEU A 512 6.38 25.46 -0.59
N TYR A 513 6.39 25.78 -1.87
CA TYR A 513 7.14 25.04 -2.90
C TYR A 513 8.13 25.93 -3.66
N LYS A 514 9.24 25.33 -4.13
CA LYS A 514 10.22 25.91 -5.04
C LYS A 514 10.29 25.10 -6.33
#